data_6cee858b34895a9334dc526dcee08620
#
_entry.id   6cee858b34895a9334dc526dcee08620
#
_cell.length_a   1.000
_cell.length_b   1.000
_cell.length_c   1.000
_cell.angle_alpha   90.00
_cell.angle_beta   90.00
_cell.angle_gamma   90.00
#
_symmetry.space_group_name_H-M   'P 1'
#
loop_
_entity.id
_entity.type
_entity.pdbx_description
1 polymer ?
#
loop_
_entity_poly.entity_id
_entity_poly.type
_entity_poly.pdbx_seq_one_letter_code
_entity_poly.pdbx_strand_id
1 'polypeptide(L)'
;MKKLIYLLTIIVLLLSGANVFASTNNIVDFSRKGSITVTLINEEVNYVEGANIKIYKLADAYSNNSNLDFDYHEDLKLCENAIKENKFDNETLECIYSSSVESKELTTNSKGKAIFEVLDLGLYLIEQTNKVDGYSKIDPFLMYLPVNENNGWIYKVDAEPKIDIIRLFDLTVKKEWNVISGSNTPNEVVIELLEDNKVIEVVTLNKDNNWEYTWTQIEASDKYSVNEINVPEGYTPTYKRVENTYIVTNSKNLVQTGRMAWVTSLLSVLGLILIVLGILYYKKDRNA
;
A
#
# COMPACT_ATOMS: atom_id res chain seq x y z
N MET A 1 -60.89 -14.90 53.49
CA MET A 1 -60.39 -14.50 52.12
C MET A 1 -59.02 -13.84 52.19
N LYS A 2 -58.73 -12.88 53.01
CA LYS A 2 -57.41 -12.19 53.08
C LYS A 2 -56.21 -13.12 53.34
N LYS A 3 -56.38 -14.12 54.24
CA LYS A 3 -55.32 -15.09 54.60
C LYS A 3 -55.02 -16.07 53.46
N LEU A 4 -56.00 -16.39 52.63
CA LEU A 4 -55.80 -17.28 51.48
C LEU A 4 -55.02 -16.57 50.36
N ILE A 5 -55.25 -15.27 50.21
CA ILE A 5 -54.53 -14.44 49.22
C ILE A 5 -53.06 -14.29 49.59
N TYR A 6 -52.71 -14.15 50.84
CA TYR A 6 -51.29 -14.09 51.30
C TYR A 6 -50.56 -15.41 51.10
N LEU A 7 -51.24 -16.55 51.28
CA LEU A 7 -50.67 -17.87 51.02
C LEU A 7 -50.41 -18.11 49.55
N LEU A 8 -51.31 -17.64 48.69
CA LEU A 8 -51.11 -17.72 47.21
C LEU A 8 -49.99 -16.82 46.70
N THR A 9 -49.80 -15.65 47.29
CA THR A 9 -48.68 -14.72 46.92
C THR A 9 -47.31 -15.25 47.36
N ILE A 10 -47.22 -15.93 48.51
CA ILE A 10 -45.99 -16.57 48.96
C ILE A 10 -45.64 -17.78 48.09
N ILE A 11 -46.62 -18.58 47.64
CA ILE A 11 -46.37 -19.69 46.72
C ILE A 11 -45.93 -19.20 45.32
N VAL A 12 -46.47 -18.09 44.82
CA VAL A 12 -46.03 -17.49 43.56
C VAL A 12 -44.62 -16.92 43.66
N LEU A 13 -44.21 -16.37 44.80
CA LEU A 13 -42.86 -15.91 45.06
C LEU A 13 -41.83 -17.06 45.22
N LEU A 14 -42.25 -18.23 45.66
CA LEU A 14 -41.41 -19.43 45.75
C LEU A 14 -41.31 -20.19 44.40
N LEU A 15 -42.22 -19.93 43.44
CA LEU A 15 -42.18 -20.45 42.09
C LEU A 15 -41.46 -19.54 41.09
N SER A 16 -41.08 -18.32 41.49
CA SER A 16 -40.06 -17.57 40.74
C SER A 16 -38.73 -18.27 40.91
N GLY A 17 -38.56 -19.39 40.23
CA GLY A 17 -37.28 -20.06 40.11
C GLY A 17 -36.25 -19.01 39.77
N ALA A 18 -35.31 -18.79 40.67
CA ALA A 18 -34.09 -18.12 40.30
C ALA A 18 -33.59 -18.89 39.05
N ASN A 19 -33.67 -18.27 37.90
CA ASN A 19 -32.86 -18.69 36.78
C ASN A 19 -31.42 -18.53 37.28
N VAL A 20 -30.90 -19.58 37.90
CA VAL A 20 -29.47 -19.75 38.03
C VAL A 20 -29.01 -19.88 36.60
N PHE A 21 -28.67 -18.76 35.99
CA PHE A 21 -27.76 -18.78 34.85
C PHE A 21 -26.51 -19.45 35.40
N ALA A 22 -26.40 -20.75 35.20
CA ALA A 22 -25.13 -21.42 35.31
C ALA A 22 -24.25 -20.64 34.32
N SER A 23 -23.37 -19.81 34.89
CA SER A 23 -22.20 -19.35 34.14
C SER A 23 -21.53 -20.65 33.76
N THR A 24 -21.76 -21.11 32.54
CA THR A 24 -20.94 -22.13 31.95
C THR A 24 -19.56 -21.47 31.89
N ASN A 25 -18.71 -21.87 32.85
CA ASN A 25 -17.30 -21.57 32.77
C ASN A 25 -16.89 -22.05 31.37
N ASN A 26 -16.69 -21.10 30.48
CA ASN A 26 -16.42 -21.37 29.10
C ASN A 26 -14.94 -21.74 28.98
N ILE A 27 -14.63 -22.98 29.46
CA ILE A 27 -13.28 -23.50 29.51
C ILE A 27 -12.96 -24.08 28.12
N VAL A 28 -11.75 -23.77 27.62
CA VAL A 28 -11.25 -24.35 26.39
C VAL A 28 -11.14 -25.87 26.56
N ASP A 29 -11.68 -26.62 25.62
CA ASP A 29 -11.49 -28.05 25.51
C ASP A 29 -10.24 -28.36 24.67
N PHE A 30 -9.10 -28.54 25.33
CA PHE A 30 -7.81 -28.80 24.67
C PHE A 30 -7.72 -30.20 24.03
N SER A 31 -8.69 -31.10 24.28
CA SER A 31 -8.75 -32.41 23.61
C SER A 31 -9.30 -32.33 22.20
N ARG A 32 -9.95 -31.22 21.84
CA ARG A 32 -10.56 -31.01 20.52
C ARG A 32 -9.51 -30.60 19.49
N LYS A 33 -9.72 -31.06 18.28
CA LYS A 33 -9.09 -30.50 17.10
C LYS A 33 -9.99 -29.42 16.50
N GLY A 34 -9.39 -28.49 15.81
CA GLY A 34 -10.11 -27.44 15.12
C GLY A 34 -9.91 -27.45 13.62
N SER A 35 -10.45 -26.44 12.95
CA SER A 35 -10.21 -26.20 11.52
C SER A 35 -10.10 -24.69 11.26
N ILE A 36 -9.31 -24.36 10.24
CA ILE A 36 -9.19 -22.99 9.71
C ILE A 36 -9.61 -23.04 8.25
N THR A 37 -10.58 -22.21 7.88
CA THR A 37 -10.96 -21.98 6.49
C THR A 37 -10.49 -20.60 6.07
N VAL A 38 -9.71 -20.50 5.00
CA VAL A 38 -9.36 -19.24 4.37
C VAL A 38 -10.17 -19.10 3.10
N THR A 39 -10.97 -18.04 2.99
CA THR A 39 -11.78 -17.76 1.80
C THR A 39 -11.25 -16.50 1.14
N LEU A 40 -10.77 -16.60 -0.08
CA LEU A 40 -10.36 -15.46 -0.88
C LEU A 40 -11.52 -14.98 -1.74
N ILE A 41 -12.02 -13.79 -1.42
CA ILE A 41 -13.10 -13.12 -2.15
C ILE A 41 -12.72 -11.65 -2.30
N ASN A 42 -12.87 -11.08 -3.50
CA ASN A 42 -12.59 -9.68 -3.75
C ASN A 42 -13.81 -8.78 -3.48
N GLU A 43 -13.63 -7.47 -3.57
CA GLU A 43 -14.72 -6.50 -3.35
C GLU A 43 -15.89 -6.62 -4.36
N GLU A 44 -15.65 -7.21 -5.54
CA GLU A 44 -16.69 -7.49 -6.55
C GLU A 44 -17.41 -8.83 -6.33
N VAL A 45 -17.14 -9.49 -5.18
CA VAL A 45 -17.73 -10.79 -4.79
C VAL A 45 -17.31 -11.95 -5.73
N ASN A 46 -16.13 -11.87 -6.34
CA ASN A 46 -15.55 -12.97 -7.10
C ASN A 46 -14.62 -13.81 -6.22
N TYR A 47 -14.78 -15.11 -6.26
CA TYR A 47 -13.92 -16.06 -5.58
C TYR A 47 -12.59 -16.25 -6.31
N VAL A 48 -11.49 -16.29 -5.57
CA VAL A 48 -10.15 -16.46 -6.15
C VAL A 48 -9.70 -17.91 -6.01
N GLU A 49 -9.73 -18.65 -7.12
CA GLU A 49 -9.25 -20.02 -7.24
C GLU A 49 -7.75 -20.06 -7.54
N GLY A 50 -7.05 -21.10 -7.11
CA GLY A 50 -5.66 -21.33 -7.47
C GLY A 50 -4.64 -20.63 -6.58
N ALA A 51 -5.05 -19.96 -5.52
CA ALA A 51 -4.14 -19.37 -4.54
C ALA A 51 -3.64 -20.46 -3.58
N ASN A 52 -2.32 -20.60 -3.45
CA ASN A 52 -1.71 -21.50 -2.48
C ASN A 52 -1.65 -20.79 -1.12
N ILE A 53 -2.39 -21.32 -0.18
CA ILE A 53 -2.43 -20.85 1.20
C ILE A 53 -1.60 -21.78 2.05
N LYS A 54 -0.63 -21.23 2.77
CA LYS A 54 0.21 -21.97 3.70
C LYS A 54 -0.02 -21.49 5.11
N ILE A 55 -0.13 -22.45 6.04
CA ILE A 55 -0.25 -22.17 7.45
C ILE A 55 0.96 -22.71 8.19
N TYR A 56 1.48 -21.98 9.18
CA TYR A 56 2.57 -22.37 10.05
C TYR A 56 2.08 -22.34 11.50
N LYS A 57 2.24 -23.41 12.23
CA LYS A 57 1.89 -23.48 13.65
C LYS A 57 3.00 -22.88 14.50
N LEU A 58 2.83 -21.62 14.91
CA LEU A 58 3.84 -20.85 15.63
C LEU A 58 3.91 -21.17 17.12
N ALA A 59 2.76 -21.54 17.72
CA ALA A 59 2.67 -21.82 19.14
C ALA A 59 1.57 -22.83 19.45
N ASP A 60 1.76 -23.59 20.52
CA ASP A 60 0.77 -24.47 21.11
C ASP A 60 -0.14 -23.69 22.07
N ALA A 61 -1.46 -23.94 22.00
CA ALA A 61 -2.41 -23.40 22.94
C ALA A 61 -2.40 -24.21 24.24
N TYR A 62 -2.34 -23.55 25.39
CA TYR A 62 -2.39 -24.20 26.69
C TYR A 62 -3.24 -23.41 27.70
N SER A 63 -3.59 -24.06 28.83
CA SER A 63 -4.33 -23.41 29.91
C SER A 63 -3.38 -22.77 30.91
N ASN A 64 -3.50 -21.46 31.08
CA ASN A 64 -2.80 -20.72 32.11
C ASN A 64 -3.82 -20.10 33.10
N ASN A 65 -3.97 -20.67 34.27
CA ASN A 65 -4.95 -20.22 35.29
C ASN A 65 -6.37 -20.04 34.73
N SER A 66 -6.86 -21.00 33.95
CA SER A 66 -8.14 -21.00 33.23
C SER A 66 -8.25 -20.01 32.08
N ASN A 67 -7.17 -19.33 31.72
CA ASN A 67 -7.07 -18.51 30.50
C ASN A 67 -6.39 -19.31 29.39
N LEU A 68 -6.73 -19.01 28.15
CA LEU A 68 -6.00 -19.48 26.98
C LEU A 68 -4.70 -18.68 26.85
N ASP A 69 -3.59 -19.38 26.74
CA ASP A 69 -2.27 -18.80 26.50
C ASP A 69 -1.53 -19.61 25.43
N PHE A 70 -0.39 -19.13 24.92
CA PHE A 70 0.32 -19.70 23.77
C PHE A 70 1.80 -19.89 24.11
N ASP A 71 2.28 -21.12 23.95
CA ASP A 71 3.69 -21.50 24.10
C ASP A 71 4.34 -21.56 22.72
N TYR A 72 5.21 -20.59 22.44
CA TYR A 72 5.86 -20.43 21.12
C TYR A 72 6.93 -21.50 20.93
N HIS A 73 7.05 -21.97 19.69
CA HIS A 73 8.10 -22.91 19.30
C HIS A 73 9.49 -22.32 19.60
N GLU A 74 10.41 -23.17 20.12
CA GLU A 74 11.75 -22.70 20.56
C GLU A 74 12.55 -22.00 19.46
N ASP A 75 12.43 -22.46 18.20
CA ASP A 75 13.12 -21.87 17.05
C ASP A 75 12.66 -20.45 16.74
N LEU A 76 11.52 -20.00 17.26
CA LEU A 76 10.97 -18.66 17.01
C LEU A 76 11.40 -17.61 18.04
N LYS A 77 12.26 -17.96 19.01
CA LYS A 77 12.68 -17.01 20.09
C LYS A 77 13.27 -15.71 19.56
N LEU A 78 13.94 -15.75 18.41
CA LEU A 78 14.55 -14.57 17.81
C LEU A 78 13.52 -13.58 17.23
N CYS A 79 12.41 -14.10 16.70
CA CYS A 79 11.34 -13.30 16.07
C CYS A 79 10.03 -13.26 16.89
N GLU A 80 9.96 -13.88 18.06
CA GLU A 80 8.76 -13.97 18.89
C GLU A 80 8.13 -12.61 19.18
N ASN A 81 8.94 -11.60 19.49
CA ASN A 81 8.44 -10.26 19.77
C ASN A 81 7.81 -9.61 18.53
N ALA A 82 8.42 -9.77 17.35
CA ALA A 82 7.87 -9.25 16.10
C ALA A 82 6.55 -9.97 15.75
N ILE A 83 6.47 -11.29 15.97
CA ILE A 83 5.25 -12.08 15.79
C ILE A 83 4.15 -11.55 16.73
N LYS A 84 4.44 -11.35 18.02
CA LYS A 84 3.49 -10.80 19.01
C LYS A 84 3.00 -9.39 18.65
N GLU A 85 3.84 -8.60 17.99
CA GLU A 85 3.50 -7.26 17.49
C GLU A 85 2.82 -7.29 16.10
N ASN A 86 2.57 -8.49 15.55
CA ASN A 86 1.99 -8.71 14.22
C ASN A 86 2.81 -8.02 13.10
N LYS A 87 4.14 -8.04 13.22
CA LYS A 87 5.08 -7.51 12.24
C LYS A 87 5.66 -8.65 11.42
N PHE A 88 5.31 -8.71 10.14
CA PHE A 88 5.75 -9.74 9.20
C PHE A 88 6.60 -9.13 8.07
N ASP A 89 7.69 -8.47 8.47
CA ASP A 89 8.74 -8.06 7.54
C ASP A 89 9.58 -9.27 7.06
N ASN A 90 10.47 -9.02 6.12
CA ASN A 90 11.29 -10.08 5.53
C ASN A 90 12.12 -10.83 6.59
N GLU A 91 12.65 -10.14 7.60
CA GLU A 91 13.47 -10.76 8.64
C GLU A 91 12.63 -11.71 9.51
N THR A 92 11.43 -11.29 9.90
CA THR A 92 10.49 -12.10 10.67
C THR A 92 10.01 -13.32 9.88
N LEU A 93 9.68 -13.13 8.61
CA LEU A 93 9.27 -14.24 7.74
C LEU A 93 10.39 -15.23 7.49
N GLU A 94 11.63 -14.79 7.26
CA GLU A 94 12.78 -15.67 7.13
C GLU A 94 13.06 -16.48 8.40
N CYS A 95 12.90 -15.86 9.58
CA CYS A 95 12.99 -16.56 10.86
C CYS A 95 11.95 -17.71 10.94
N ILE A 96 10.70 -17.46 10.55
CA ILE A 96 9.64 -18.46 10.53
C ILE A 96 9.93 -19.57 9.50
N TYR A 97 10.33 -19.21 8.28
CA TYR A 97 10.58 -20.18 7.21
C TYR A 97 11.78 -21.08 7.47
N SER A 98 12.79 -20.58 8.19
CA SER A 98 13.96 -21.36 8.58
C SER A 98 13.75 -22.22 9.83
N SER A 99 12.64 -22.02 10.55
CA SER A 99 12.31 -22.81 11.74
C SER A 99 11.80 -24.22 11.38
N SER A 100 11.72 -25.08 12.39
CA SER A 100 11.17 -26.44 12.26
C SER A 100 9.67 -26.53 12.58
N VAL A 101 8.94 -25.40 12.58
CA VAL A 101 7.51 -25.37 12.87
C VAL A 101 6.70 -26.17 11.84
N GLU A 102 5.66 -26.85 12.32
CA GLU A 102 4.75 -27.58 11.44
C GLU A 102 4.06 -26.62 10.46
N SER A 103 4.04 -26.98 9.18
CA SER A 103 3.34 -26.23 8.16
C SER A 103 2.50 -27.13 7.27
N LYS A 104 1.39 -26.57 6.73
CA LYS A 104 0.52 -27.23 5.75
C LYS A 104 0.18 -26.22 4.66
N GLU A 105 0.09 -26.70 3.42
CA GLU A 105 -0.27 -25.87 2.27
C GLU A 105 -1.44 -26.48 1.50
N LEU A 106 -2.41 -25.66 1.12
CA LEU A 106 -3.56 -26.03 0.31
C LEU A 106 -3.86 -24.94 -0.72
N THR A 107 -4.37 -25.37 -1.87
CA THR A 107 -4.79 -24.45 -2.93
C THR A 107 -6.28 -24.12 -2.79
N THR A 108 -6.65 -22.87 -2.99
CA THR A 108 -8.06 -22.44 -2.99
C THR A 108 -8.82 -23.08 -4.15
N ASN A 109 -10.01 -23.57 -3.86
CA ASN A 109 -10.91 -24.19 -4.83
C ASN A 109 -11.77 -23.12 -5.58
N SER A 110 -12.68 -23.57 -6.44
CA SER A 110 -13.60 -22.70 -7.21
C SER A 110 -14.53 -21.83 -6.37
N LYS A 111 -14.59 -22.04 -5.05
CA LYS A 111 -15.28 -21.17 -4.09
C LYS A 111 -14.29 -20.30 -3.29
N GLY A 112 -13.07 -20.17 -3.76
CA GLY A 112 -12.00 -19.42 -3.11
C GLY A 112 -11.53 -19.99 -1.77
N LYS A 113 -11.82 -21.25 -1.45
CA LYS A 113 -11.61 -21.82 -0.11
C LYS A 113 -10.43 -22.77 -0.04
N ALA A 114 -9.55 -22.54 0.94
CA ALA A 114 -8.59 -23.52 1.44
C ALA A 114 -9.02 -23.92 2.86
N ILE A 115 -9.31 -25.23 3.09
CA ILE A 115 -9.88 -25.73 4.34
C ILE A 115 -8.87 -26.64 5.02
N PHE A 116 -8.29 -26.20 6.12
CA PHE A 116 -7.37 -26.95 6.94
C PHE A 116 -8.12 -27.60 8.11
N GLU A 117 -8.26 -28.92 8.06
CA GLU A 117 -8.99 -29.69 9.05
C GLU A 117 -8.04 -30.42 10.02
N VAL A 118 -8.59 -30.85 11.15
CA VAL A 118 -7.90 -31.67 12.17
C VAL A 118 -6.62 -30.99 12.68
N LEU A 119 -6.70 -29.68 12.92
CA LEU A 119 -5.61 -28.89 13.44
C LEU A 119 -5.57 -28.98 14.98
N ASP A 120 -4.36 -29.04 15.53
CA ASP A 120 -4.12 -28.79 16.96
C ASP A 120 -4.47 -27.35 17.32
N LEU A 121 -4.85 -27.13 18.59
CA LEU A 121 -5.10 -25.76 19.06
C LEU A 121 -3.77 -25.02 19.18
N GLY A 122 -3.76 -23.76 18.73
CA GLY A 122 -2.53 -22.98 18.69
C GLY A 122 -2.66 -21.65 17.99
N LEU A 123 -1.52 -21.01 17.79
CA LEU A 123 -1.38 -19.78 16.99
C LEU A 123 -0.80 -20.15 15.63
N TYR A 124 -1.44 -19.69 14.59
CA TYR A 124 -1.07 -19.95 13.19
C TYR A 124 -0.75 -18.66 12.46
N LEU A 125 0.36 -18.65 11.71
CA LEU A 125 0.58 -17.68 10.65
C LEU A 125 -0.06 -18.24 9.37
N ILE A 126 -0.76 -17.38 8.65
CA ILE A 126 -1.38 -17.68 7.36
C ILE A 126 -0.78 -16.78 6.31
N GLU A 127 -0.34 -17.34 5.21
CA GLU A 127 0.18 -16.60 4.07
C GLU A 127 -0.27 -17.19 2.73
N GLN A 128 -0.22 -16.38 1.69
CA GLN A 128 -0.34 -16.83 0.31
C GLN A 128 1.05 -16.95 -0.31
N THR A 129 1.42 -18.14 -0.80
CA THR A 129 2.78 -18.41 -1.31
C THR A 129 2.95 -18.06 -2.79
N ASN A 130 1.91 -18.23 -3.62
CA ASN A 130 1.94 -17.91 -5.04
C ASN A 130 1.18 -16.61 -5.38
N LYS A 131 1.45 -16.04 -6.55
CA LYS A 131 0.63 -15.00 -7.16
C LYS A 131 -0.47 -15.67 -8.01
N VAL A 132 -1.68 -15.11 -8.00
CA VAL A 132 -2.76 -15.47 -8.91
C VAL A 132 -2.97 -14.32 -9.88
N ASP A 133 -3.06 -14.61 -11.18
CA ASP A 133 -3.17 -13.59 -12.22
C ASP A 133 -4.40 -12.71 -11.99
N GLY A 134 -4.21 -11.41 -12.05
CA GLY A 134 -5.25 -10.42 -11.85
C GLY A 134 -5.56 -10.08 -10.38
N TYR A 135 -4.85 -10.67 -9.43
CA TYR A 135 -5.06 -10.43 -7.99
C TYR A 135 -3.76 -10.11 -7.25
N SER A 136 -3.86 -9.26 -6.21
CA SER A 136 -2.77 -9.07 -5.26
C SER A 136 -2.57 -10.34 -4.42
N LYS A 137 -1.43 -10.47 -3.78
CA LYS A 137 -1.29 -11.43 -2.67
C LYS A 137 -1.91 -10.85 -1.41
N ILE A 138 -2.47 -11.70 -0.56
CA ILE A 138 -2.85 -11.29 0.80
C ILE A 138 -1.59 -11.07 1.64
N ASP A 139 -1.65 -10.10 2.55
CA ASP A 139 -0.61 -9.94 3.57
C ASP A 139 -0.67 -11.09 4.58
N PRO A 140 0.48 -11.56 5.10
CA PRO A 140 0.52 -12.56 6.17
C PRO A 140 -0.22 -12.06 7.42
N PHE A 141 -0.98 -12.95 8.06
CA PHE A 141 -1.73 -12.63 9.27
C PHE A 141 -1.79 -13.78 10.26
N LEU A 142 -2.05 -13.45 11.53
CA LEU A 142 -2.21 -14.44 12.60
C LEU A 142 -3.65 -14.92 12.74
N MET A 143 -3.80 -16.21 13.05
CA MET A 143 -5.06 -16.83 13.40
C MET A 143 -4.91 -17.64 14.66
N TYR A 144 -5.76 -17.36 15.63
CA TYR A 144 -5.87 -18.11 16.87
C TYR A 144 -6.86 -19.27 16.71
N LEU A 145 -6.53 -20.43 17.28
CA LEU A 145 -7.39 -21.60 17.32
C LEU A 145 -7.34 -22.21 18.73
N PRO A 146 -8.43 -22.19 19.54
CA PRO A 146 -9.75 -21.66 19.23
C PRO A 146 -9.83 -20.13 19.40
N VAL A 147 -10.93 -19.54 18.90
CA VAL A 147 -11.29 -18.13 19.13
C VAL A 147 -12.44 -18.05 20.12
N ASN A 148 -12.45 -17.03 20.99
CA ASN A 148 -13.57 -16.78 21.88
C ASN A 148 -14.52 -15.75 21.24
N GLU A 149 -15.74 -16.16 20.98
CA GLU A 149 -16.82 -15.29 20.51
C GLU A 149 -18.07 -15.44 21.34
N ASN A 150 -18.69 -14.33 21.72
CA ASN A 150 -19.95 -14.31 22.48
C ASN A 150 -19.98 -15.25 23.71
N ASN A 151 -18.88 -15.30 24.46
CA ASN A 151 -18.67 -16.20 25.58
C ASN A 151 -18.66 -17.70 25.21
N GLY A 152 -18.33 -18.05 23.95
CA GLY A 152 -18.17 -19.41 23.46
C GLY A 152 -16.84 -19.62 22.74
N TRP A 153 -16.25 -20.84 22.88
CA TRP A 153 -15.04 -21.20 22.13
C TRP A 153 -15.41 -21.81 20.80
N ILE A 154 -14.91 -21.18 19.72
CA ILE A 154 -15.11 -21.61 18.34
C ILE A 154 -13.85 -22.35 17.89
N TYR A 155 -14.02 -23.59 17.45
CA TYR A 155 -12.96 -24.49 16.96
C TYR A 155 -12.96 -24.62 15.45
N LYS A 156 -13.92 -23.99 14.75
CA LYS A 156 -13.96 -23.87 13.30
C LYS A 156 -13.95 -22.40 12.97
N VAL A 157 -12.79 -21.92 12.54
CA VAL A 157 -12.53 -20.50 12.34
C VAL A 157 -12.46 -20.23 10.84
N ASP A 158 -13.19 -19.20 10.40
CA ASP A 158 -13.19 -18.74 9.04
C ASP A 158 -12.47 -17.39 8.95
N ALA A 159 -11.61 -17.21 7.94
CA ALA A 159 -10.94 -15.97 7.63
C ALA A 159 -11.26 -15.56 6.20
N GLU A 160 -11.57 -14.29 6.02
CA GLU A 160 -11.80 -13.66 4.71
C GLU A 160 -10.85 -12.47 4.57
N PRO A 161 -9.55 -12.72 4.34
CA PRO A 161 -8.60 -11.64 4.15
C PRO A 161 -8.92 -10.86 2.87
N LYS A 162 -8.68 -9.56 2.92
CA LYS A 162 -8.88 -8.68 1.77
C LYS A 162 -7.91 -9.05 0.65
N ILE A 163 -8.42 -9.19 -0.57
CA ILE A 163 -7.64 -9.38 -1.79
C ILE A 163 -8.09 -8.37 -2.84
N ASP A 164 -7.13 -7.66 -3.41
CA ASP A 164 -7.42 -6.61 -4.39
C ASP A 164 -7.26 -7.14 -5.82
N ILE A 165 -8.04 -6.59 -6.74
CA ILE A 165 -7.91 -6.84 -8.17
C ILE A 165 -6.73 -6.01 -8.70
N ILE A 166 -5.76 -6.67 -9.33
CA ILE A 166 -4.71 -5.99 -10.08
C ILE A 166 -5.28 -5.62 -11.45
N ARG A 167 -5.49 -4.34 -11.66
CA ARG A 167 -5.86 -3.81 -12.97
C ARG A 167 -4.59 -3.55 -13.77
N LEU A 168 -4.49 -4.15 -14.94
CA LEU A 168 -3.40 -3.91 -15.88
C LEU A 168 -3.82 -2.85 -16.89
N PHE A 169 -2.88 -2.02 -17.32
CA PHE A 169 -3.12 -1.01 -18.34
C PHE A 169 -1.84 -0.75 -19.16
N ASP A 170 -2.02 -0.11 -20.29
CA ASP A 170 -0.91 0.33 -21.12
C ASP A 170 -0.60 1.80 -20.79
N LEU A 171 0.66 2.09 -20.51
CA LEU A 171 1.16 3.43 -20.21
C LEU A 171 2.10 3.88 -21.34
N THR A 172 1.82 5.03 -21.93
CA THR A 172 2.60 5.55 -23.05
C THR A 172 3.42 6.77 -22.63
N VAL A 173 4.64 6.89 -23.14
CA VAL A 173 5.39 8.15 -23.13
C VAL A 173 5.61 8.64 -24.54
N LYS A 174 5.41 9.94 -24.74
CA LYS A 174 5.56 10.63 -26.01
C LYS A 174 6.47 11.84 -25.87
N LYS A 175 7.46 11.95 -26.78
CA LYS A 175 8.35 13.11 -26.82
C LYS A 175 7.86 14.14 -27.80
N GLU A 176 7.79 15.38 -27.35
CA GLU A 176 7.49 16.54 -28.17
C GLU A 176 8.62 17.57 -28.11
N TRP A 177 8.76 18.35 -29.19
CA TRP A 177 9.77 19.40 -29.30
C TRP A 177 9.09 20.74 -29.53
N ASN A 178 9.28 21.68 -28.64
CA ASN A 178 8.85 23.06 -28.80
C ASN A 178 10.08 23.92 -29.19
N VAL A 179 10.36 23.94 -30.48
CA VAL A 179 11.53 24.60 -31.06
C VAL A 179 11.14 25.48 -32.21
N ILE A 180 11.96 26.51 -32.51
CA ILE A 180 11.80 27.34 -33.68
C ILE A 180 12.08 26.49 -34.94
N SER A 181 11.27 26.67 -35.99
CA SER A 181 11.43 25.95 -37.25
C SER A 181 12.86 26.04 -37.76
N GLY A 182 13.42 24.89 -38.18
CA GLY A 182 14.81 24.78 -38.63
C GLY A 182 15.87 24.57 -37.53
N SER A 183 15.48 24.47 -36.30
CA SER A 183 16.40 24.07 -35.22
C SER A 183 16.72 22.58 -35.31
N ASN A 184 18.00 22.22 -35.14
CA ASN A 184 18.37 20.81 -34.97
C ASN A 184 17.89 20.31 -33.61
N THR A 185 17.07 19.26 -33.64
CA THR A 185 16.72 18.48 -32.46
C THR A 185 17.72 17.34 -32.28
N PRO A 186 17.96 16.87 -31.03
CA PRO A 186 18.73 15.66 -30.79
C PRO A 186 18.15 14.45 -31.53
N ASN A 187 19.01 13.46 -31.82
CA ASN A 187 18.57 12.24 -32.48
C ASN A 187 17.78 11.31 -31.59
N GLU A 188 18.00 11.40 -30.28
CA GLU A 188 17.37 10.57 -29.27
C GLU A 188 17.29 11.30 -27.93
N VAL A 189 16.41 10.81 -27.03
CA VAL A 189 16.35 11.16 -25.61
C VAL A 189 16.15 9.87 -24.82
N VAL A 190 16.58 9.89 -23.57
CA VAL A 190 16.43 8.75 -22.65
C VAL A 190 15.43 9.11 -21.56
N ILE A 191 14.42 8.26 -21.41
CA ILE A 191 13.33 8.44 -20.45
C ILE A 191 13.37 7.31 -19.43
N GLU A 192 13.32 7.67 -18.16
CA GLU A 192 13.09 6.75 -17.07
C GLU A 192 11.61 6.68 -16.75
N LEU A 193 11.07 5.47 -16.54
CA LEU A 193 9.82 5.24 -15.85
C LEU A 193 10.13 4.99 -14.37
N LEU A 194 9.47 5.71 -13.50
CA LEU A 194 9.62 5.58 -12.04
C LEU A 194 8.29 5.18 -11.40
N GLU A 195 8.38 4.35 -10.35
CA GLU A 195 7.29 4.09 -9.42
C GLU A 195 7.77 4.42 -7.99
N ASP A 196 7.02 5.24 -7.24
CA ASP A 196 7.43 5.76 -5.93
C ASP A 196 8.87 6.35 -5.93
N ASN A 197 9.24 7.09 -7.00
CA ASN A 197 10.59 7.66 -7.23
C ASN A 197 11.72 6.62 -7.41
N LYS A 198 11.40 5.34 -7.61
CA LYS A 198 12.37 4.31 -7.98
C LYS A 198 12.29 4.07 -9.47
N VAL A 199 13.44 4.08 -10.15
CA VAL A 199 13.51 3.74 -11.58
C VAL A 199 13.20 2.27 -11.75
N ILE A 200 12.17 1.95 -12.55
CA ILE A 200 11.75 0.58 -12.89
C ILE A 200 12.12 0.19 -14.31
N GLU A 201 12.19 1.16 -15.23
CA GLU A 201 12.61 0.91 -16.61
C GLU A 201 13.18 2.17 -17.24
N VAL A 202 14.07 1.99 -18.23
CA VAL A 202 14.69 3.07 -19.00
C VAL A 202 14.51 2.79 -20.48
N VAL A 203 14.00 3.77 -21.23
CA VAL A 203 13.74 3.64 -22.68
C VAL A 203 14.35 4.79 -23.45
N THR A 204 14.73 4.54 -24.71
CA THR A 204 15.23 5.56 -25.63
C THR A 204 14.16 5.89 -26.65
N LEU A 205 13.86 7.19 -26.78
CA LEU A 205 12.94 7.70 -27.78
C LEU A 205 13.72 8.39 -28.91
N ASN A 206 13.40 8.05 -30.12
CA ASN A 206 14.04 8.57 -31.35
C ASN A 206 13.07 8.52 -32.54
N LYS A 207 13.56 8.79 -33.74
CA LYS A 207 12.75 8.76 -34.96
C LYS A 207 12.26 7.36 -35.33
N ASP A 208 13.02 6.31 -35.00
CA ASP A 208 12.70 4.92 -35.39
C ASP A 208 11.47 4.41 -34.65
N ASN A 209 11.25 4.87 -33.41
CA ASN A 209 10.05 4.57 -32.62
C ASN A 209 9.04 5.73 -32.61
N ASN A 210 9.12 6.66 -33.57
CA ASN A 210 8.23 7.83 -33.68
C ASN A 210 8.20 8.71 -32.42
N TRP A 211 9.26 8.71 -31.63
CA TRP A 211 9.35 9.46 -30.37
C TRP A 211 8.32 9.02 -29.31
N GLU A 212 7.93 7.74 -29.34
CA GLU A 212 6.89 7.17 -28.49
C GLU A 212 7.30 5.78 -28.04
N TYR A 213 6.92 5.42 -26.78
CA TYR A 213 7.07 4.08 -26.25
C TYR A 213 5.87 3.76 -25.36
N THR A 214 5.41 2.51 -25.40
CA THR A 214 4.28 2.04 -24.60
C THR A 214 4.72 0.85 -23.76
N TRP A 215 4.65 1.02 -22.45
CA TRP A 215 4.72 -0.09 -21.49
C TRP A 215 3.38 -0.78 -21.47
N THR A 216 3.36 -2.05 -21.86
CA THR A 216 2.12 -2.82 -21.97
C THR A 216 1.89 -3.65 -20.71
N GLN A 217 0.62 -3.80 -20.31
CA GLN A 217 0.21 -4.68 -19.22
C GLN A 217 0.94 -4.43 -17.89
N ILE A 218 1.19 -3.18 -17.56
CA ILE A 218 1.73 -2.82 -16.24
C ILE A 218 0.61 -2.66 -15.22
N GLU A 219 0.90 -2.89 -13.95
CA GLU A 219 -0.09 -2.75 -12.87
C GLU A 219 -0.58 -1.30 -12.77
N ALA A 220 -1.89 -1.10 -12.59
CA ALA A 220 -2.44 0.24 -12.46
C ALA A 220 -1.97 0.88 -11.14
N SER A 221 -1.24 1.98 -11.28
CA SER A 221 -0.72 2.75 -10.15
C SER A 221 -0.79 4.24 -10.47
N ASP A 222 -1.14 5.05 -9.49
CA ASP A 222 -1.06 6.52 -9.57
C ASP A 222 0.34 7.06 -9.22
N LYS A 223 1.24 6.16 -8.80
CA LYS A 223 2.61 6.46 -8.38
C LYS A 223 3.62 6.51 -9.53
N TYR A 224 3.20 6.19 -10.74
CA TYR A 224 4.06 6.30 -11.91
C TYR A 224 4.38 7.75 -12.24
N SER A 225 5.63 7.97 -12.61
CA SER A 225 6.14 9.23 -13.17
C SER A 225 7.20 8.93 -14.22
N VAL A 226 7.49 9.91 -15.07
CA VAL A 226 8.58 9.81 -16.06
C VAL A 226 9.57 10.94 -15.85
N ASN A 227 10.84 10.67 -16.16
CA ASN A 227 11.91 11.63 -16.10
C ASN A 227 12.82 11.50 -17.34
N GLU A 228 13.18 12.62 -17.96
CA GLU A 228 14.19 12.65 -19.02
C GLU A 228 15.57 12.83 -18.41
N ILE A 229 16.44 11.86 -18.61
CA ILE A 229 17.83 11.93 -18.20
C ILE A 229 18.70 12.45 -19.34
N ASN A 230 19.84 13.06 -19.00
CA ASN A 230 20.78 13.65 -19.99
C ASN A 230 20.08 14.64 -20.92
N VAL A 231 19.26 15.54 -20.35
CA VAL A 231 18.55 16.59 -21.11
C VAL A 231 19.57 17.34 -21.98
N PRO A 232 19.31 17.46 -23.30
CA PRO A 232 20.24 18.11 -24.21
C PRO A 232 20.47 19.57 -23.83
N GLU A 233 21.71 20.04 -24.04
CA GLU A 233 22.10 21.42 -23.71
C GLU A 233 21.20 22.45 -24.40
N GLY A 234 20.76 23.45 -23.65
CA GLY A 234 19.88 24.51 -24.13
C GLY A 234 18.40 24.14 -24.19
N TYR A 235 18.03 22.99 -23.66
CA TYR A 235 16.63 22.57 -23.54
C TYR A 235 16.16 22.50 -22.07
N THR A 236 14.88 22.73 -21.86
CA THR A 236 14.20 22.52 -20.59
C THR A 236 13.02 21.58 -20.81
N PRO A 237 12.98 20.41 -20.13
CA PRO A 237 11.87 19.48 -20.23
C PRO A 237 10.68 19.96 -19.39
N THR A 238 9.48 19.69 -19.88
CA THR A 238 8.23 19.80 -19.13
C THR A 238 7.44 18.51 -19.29
N TYR A 239 6.72 18.13 -18.24
CA TYR A 239 6.00 16.86 -18.17
C TYR A 239 4.52 17.13 -18.00
N LYS A 240 3.69 16.47 -18.81
CA LYS A 240 2.24 16.51 -18.71
C LYS A 240 1.69 15.10 -18.84
N ARG A 241 0.76 14.73 -17.97
CA ARG A 241 0.01 13.47 -18.10
C ARG A 241 -1.38 13.76 -18.63
N VAL A 242 -1.79 13.02 -19.64
CA VAL A 242 -3.15 13.01 -20.21
C VAL A 242 -3.59 11.57 -20.24
N GLU A 243 -4.54 11.20 -19.37
CA GLU A 243 -4.96 9.80 -19.17
C GLU A 243 -3.74 8.87 -18.92
N ASN A 244 -3.50 7.92 -19.81
CA ASN A 244 -2.40 6.96 -19.72
C ASN A 244 -1.19 7.37 -20.59
N THR A 245 -1.06 8.65 -20.95
CA THR A 245 0.05 9.13 -21.76
C THR A 245 0.81 10.25 -21.07
N TYR A 246 2.11 10.06 -20.89
CA TYR A 246 3.03 11.11 -20.51
C TYR A 246 3.56 11.82 -21.73
N ILE A 247 3.41 13.14 -21.78
CA ILE A 247 3.97 14.00 -22.84
C ILE A 247 5.17 14.73 -22.22
N VAL A 248 6.35 14.45 -22.76
CA VAL A 248 7.60 15.09 -22.38
C VAL A 248 7.96 16.10 -23.48
N THR A 249 7.80 17.37 -23.18
CA THR A 249 8.07 18.47 -24.14
C THR A 249 9.37 19.17 -23.81
N ASN A 250 10.35 19.14 -24.71
CA ASN A 250 11.56 19.96 -24.58
C ASN A 250 11.37 21.29 -25.29
N SER A 251 11.47 22.35 -24.50
CA SER A 251 11.48 23.72 -25.03
C SER A 251 12.90 24.24 -25.09
N LYS A 252 13.27 24.83 -26.23
CA LYS A 252 14.57 25.47 -26.38
C LYS A 252 14.60 26.73 -25.53
N ASN A 253 15.58 26.83 -24.63
CA ASN A 253 15.81 28.03 -23.86
C ASN A 253 16.15 29.16 -24.85
N LEU A 254 15.30 30.16 -24.92
CA LEU A 254 15.67 31.41 -25.62
C LEU A 254 16.78 32.01 -24.75
N VAL A 255 18.00 32.08 -25.34
CA VAL A 255 19.03 32.90 -24.78
C VAL A 255 18.44 34.32 -24.77
N GLN A 256 18.17 34.83 -23.58
CA GLN A 256 17.66 36.19 -23.43
C GLN A 256 18.78 37.12 -23.87
N THR A 257 18.87 37.34 -25.21
CA THR A 257 19.84 38.28 -25.79
C THR A 257 19.47 39.67 -25.31
N GLY A 258 20.12 40.06 -24.22
CA GLY A 258 20.34 41.46 -23.96
C GLY A 258 19.18 42.30 -23.54
N ARG A 259 18.65 42.11 -22.34
CA ARG A 259 18.43 43.32 -21.53
C ARG A 259 19.74 43.59 -20.79
N MET A 260 20.61 44.42 -21.41
CA MET A 260 21.70 45.04 -20.67
C MET A 260 21.08 45.99 -19.66
N ALA A 261 20.62 45.48 -18.51
CA ALA A 261 19.99 46.27 -17.45
C ALA A 261 20.91 47.40 -16.97
N TRP A 262 22.22 47.26 -17.13
CA TRP A 262 23.19 48.32 -16.81
C TRP A 262 23.12 49.53 -17.76
N VAL A 263 22.78 49.33 -19.05
CA VAL A 263 22.64 50.42 -20.01
C VAL A 263 21.47 51.33 -19.69
N THR A 264 20.31 50.74 -19.30
CA THR A 264 19.16 51.55 -18.84
C THR A 264 19.44 52.30 -17.54
N SER A 265 20.16 51.69 -16.62
CA SER A 265 20.58 52.33 -15.37
C SER A 265 21.59 53.45 -15.64
N LEU A 266 22.53 53.24 -16.56
CA LEU A 266 23.54 54.27 -16.94
C LEU A 266 22.86 55.46 -17.62
N LEU A 267 21.96 55.24 -18.56
CA LEU A 267 21.18 56.28 -19.21
C LEU A 267 20.30 57.07 -18.22
N SER A 268 19.71 56.44 -17.24
CA SER A 268 18.90 57.07 -16.20
C SER A 268 19.77 58.00 -15.33
N VAL A 269 20.98 57.57 -14.94
CA VAL A 269 21.95 58.37 -14.16
C VAL A 269 22.45 59.55 -14.99
N LEU A 270 22.74 59.33 -16.28
CA LEU A 270 23.18 60.43 -17.17
C LEU A 270 22.09 61.47 -17.36
N GLY A 271 20.82 61.05 -17.52
CA GLY A 271 19.65 61.92 -17.60
C GLY A 271 19.50 62.78 -16.34
N LEU A 272 19.63 62.21 -15.16
CA LEU A 272 19.58 62.92 -13.88
C LEU A 272 20.69 63.96 -13.76
N ILE A 273 21.94 63.64 -14.16
CA ILE A 273 23.07 64.56 -14.15
C ILE A 273 22.78 65.77 -15.08
N LEU A 274 22.28 65.53 -16.30
CA LEU A 274 21.93 66.60 -17.22
C LEU A 274 20.82 67.52 -16.65
N ILE A 275 19.81 66.97 -16.00
CA ILE A 275 18.75 67.77 -15.34
C ILE A 275 19.35 68.64 -14.24
N VAL A 276 20.22 68.09 -13.40
CA VAL A 276 20.87 68.84 -12.32
C VAL A 276 21.76 69.97 -12.88
N LEU A 277 22.54 69.70 -13.90
CA LEU A 277 23.38 70.68 -14.60
C LEU A 277 22.52 71.78 -15.25
N GLY A 278 21.42 71.42 -15.85
CA GLY A 278 20.45 72.38 -16.45
C GLY A 278 19.84 73.32 -15.40
N ILE A 279 19.46 72.80 -14.23
CA ILE A 279 18.96 73.60 -13.10
C ILE A 279 20.01 74.55 -12.56
N LEU A 280 21.24 74.07 -12.41
CA LEU A 280 22.38 74.89 -11.93
C LEU A 280 22.70 76.02 -12.90
N TYR A 281 22.71 75.74 -14.22
CA TYR A 281 22.92 76.73 -15.25
C TYR A 281 21.79 77.77 -15.26
N TYR A 282 20.55 77.35 -15.22
CA TYR A 282 19.39 78.24 -15.16
C TYR A 282 19.41 79.15 -13.93
N LYS A 283 19.82 78.60 -12.78
CA LYS A 283 19.94 79.41 -11.54
C LYS A 283 21.05 80.43 -11.56
N LYS A 284 22.17 80.11 -12.26
CA LYS A 284 23.32 81.01 -12.46
C LYS A 284 22.93 82.17 -13.35
N ASP A 285 22.12 81.97 -14.44
CA ASP A 285 21.69 83.01 -15.38
C ASP A 285 20.66 83.96 -14.75
N ARG A 286 19.90 83.57 -13.76
CA ARG A 286 18.94 84.40 -13.03
C ARG A 286 19.58 85.28 -11.97
N ASN A 287 20.81 84.96 -11.57
CA ASN A 287 21.55 85.68 -10.50
C ASN A 287 22.68 86.54 -11.06
N ALA A 288 22.83 86.62 -12.38
CA ALA A 288 23.66 87.57 -13.10
C ALA A 288 22.78 88.73 -13.67
#